data_a80ece389c4d5312692d4d5b2a7c862c
#
_entry.id   a80ece389c4d5312692d4d5b2a7c862c
#
_cell.length_a   1.000
_cell.length_b   1.000
_cell.length_c   1.000
_cell.angle_alpha   90.00
_cell.angle_beta   90.00
_cell.angle_gamma   90.00
#
_symmetry.space_group_name_H-M   'P 1'
#
loop_
_entity.id
_entity.type
_entity.pdbx_description
1 polymer ?
#
loop_
_entity_poly.entity_id
_entity_poly.type
_entity_poly.pdbx_seq_one_letter_code
_entity_poly.pdbx_strand_id
1 'polypeptide(L)' 'MKGYITANGYMGLVDGRYMLFASEEDYQEFLAA' A
#
# COMPACT_ATOMS: atom_id res chain seq x y z
N MET A 1 4.28 3.81 8.49
CA MET A 1 3.51 3.43 7.33
C MET A 1 2.20 2.81 7.74
N LYS A 2 1.17 3.05 6.99
CA LYS A 2 -0.15 2.58 7.37
C LYS A 2 -0.75 1.74 6.26
N GLY A 3 -1.11 0.50 6.59
CA GLY A 3 -1.70 -0.37 5.61
C GLY A 3 -1.95 -1.73 6.19
N TYR A 4 -2.54 -2.60 5.38
CA TYR A 4 -2.86 -3.95 5.83
C TYR A 4 -2.97 -4.89 4.64
N ILE A 5 -2.74 -6.17 4.91
CA ILE A 5 -2.79 -7.19 3.88
C ILE A 5 -4.23 -7.60 3.64
N THR A 6 -4.59 -7.77 2.36
CA THR A 6 -5.91 -8.23 1.96
C THR A 6 -5.77 -9.43 1.05
N ALA A 7 -6.91 -10.04 0.72
CA ALA A 7 -6.91 -11.18 -0.19
C ALA A 7 -6.42 -10.79 -1.58
N ASN A 8 -6.55 -9.52 -1.95
CA ASN A 8 -6.19 -9.06 -3.29
C ASN A 8 -4.84 -8.38 -3.34
N GLY A 9 -4.16 -8.25 -2.21
CA GLY A 9 -2.87 -7.60 -2.17
C GLY A 9 -2.71 -6.82 -0.87
N TYR A 10 -2.12 -5.64 -0.97
CA TYR A 10 -1.84 -4.82 0.20
C TYR A 10 -2.51 -3.47 0.03
N MET A 11 -3.33 -3.08 1.02
CA MET A 11 -3.94 -1.76 1.00
C MET A 11 -3.06 -0.80 1.77
N GLY A 12 -2.54 0.21 1.07
CA GLY A 12 -1.67 1.20 1.68
C GLY A 12 -2.29 2.58 1.66
N LEU A 13 -2.09 3.32 2.74
CA LEU A 13 -2.66 4.66 2.87
C LEU A 13 -1.80 5.66 2.10
N VAL A 14 -2.44 6.39 1.18
CA VAL A 14 -1.78 7.41 0.36
C VAL A 14 -2.67 8.65 0.33
N ASP A 15 -2.16 9.75 0.87
CA ASP A 15 -2.85 11.04 0.87
C ASP A 15 -4.26 10.93 1.44
N GLY A 16 -4.40 10.20 2.54
CA GLY A 16 -5.68 10.10 3.23
C GLY A 16 -6.64 9.09 2.64
N ARG A 17 -6.22 8.29 1.68
CA ARG A 17 -7.08 7.24 1.11
C ARG A 17 -6.27 5.99 0.86
N TYR A 18 -6.94 4.84 0.92
CA TYR A 18 -6.26 3.57 0.70
C TYR A 18 -6.21 3.21 -0.78
N MET A 19 -5.06 2.72 -1.20
CA MET A 19 -4.85 2.24 -2.56
C MET A 19 -4.38 0.80 -2.51
N LEU A 20 -4.78 0.01 -3.49
CA LEU A 20 -4.39 -1.40 -3.56
C LEU A 20 -3.06 -1.54 -4.28
N PHE A 21 -2.13 -2.24 -3.62
CA PHE A 21 -0.82 -2.55 -4.19
C PHE A 21 -0.66 -4.07 -4.25
N ALA A 22 0.24 -4.53 -5.10
CA ALA A 22 0.48 -5.96 -5.22
C ALA A 22 1.06 -6.54 -3.93
N SER A 23 1.88 -5.74 -3.22
CA SER A 23 2.50 -6.17 -1.97
C SER A 23 2.88 -4.95 -1.15
N GLU A 24 3.26 -5.19 0.10
CA GLU A 24 3.75 -4.11 0.95
C GLU A 24 5.02 -3.49 0.37
N GLU A 25 5.85 -4.30 -0.24
CA GLU A 25 7.07 -3.81 -0.86
C GLU A 25 6.76 -2.82 -1.96
N ASP A 26 5.77 -3.11 -2.77
CA ASP A 26 5.35 -2.19 -3.82
C ASP A 26 4.85 -0.88 -3.24
N TYR A 27 4.13 -0.95 -2.14
CA TYR A 27 3.64 0.24 -1.46
C TYR A 27 4.81 1.09 -0.95
N GLN A 28 5.82 0.45 -0.36
CA GLN A 28 6.97 1.18 0.14
C GLN A 28 7.76 1.84 -0.99
N GLU A 29 7.89 1.15 -2.11
CA GLU A 29 8.56 1.73 -3.27
C GLU A 29 7.79 2.93 -3.80
N PHE A 30 6.48 2.84 -3.79
CA PHE A 30 5.65 3.95 -4.22
C PHE A 30 5.89 5.18 -3.34
N LEU A 31 5.96 4.98 -2.04
CA LEU A 31 6.19 6.08 -1.11
C LEU A 31 7.59 6.68 -1.27
N ALA A 32 8.56 5.87 -1.64
CA ALA A 32 9.95 6.31 -1.79
C ALA A 32 10.22 7.00 -3.11
N ALA A 33 9.36 6.85 -4.07
CA ALA A 33 9.58 7.38 -5.40
C ALA A 33 9.49 8.91 -5.46
#